data_c93b45cfa1b4309aaba6c23176fc3f07
#
_entry.id   c93b45cfa1b4309aaba6c23176fc3f07
#
_cell.length_a   1.000
_cell.length_b   1.000
_cell.length_c   1.000
_cell.angle_alpha   90.00
_cell.angle_beta   90.00
_cell.angle_gamma   90.00
#
_symmetry.space_group_name_H-M   'P 1'
#
loop_
_entity.id
_entity.type
_entity.pdbx_description
1 polymer ?
#
loop_
_entity_poly.entity_id
_entity_poly.type
_entity_poly.pdbx_seq_one_letter_code
_entity_poly.pdbx_strand_id
1 'polypeptide(L)'
;METLTARQTPTGNGAAPARLARKRFDPTQLFAQRDRLPWFWFFVAVAVTGLAAFDRYHLIGQFKHRERVVIIDPSQTYYISPLLQFQEAKDLHAQQAELATLAFLDRNPKDFNHPDLLRQMFLKAALQKAQDHRTREAVEFRAKQLHQKPEIAKIEILATRENEVLVTVSGQVIRTGIFQEKTFTEAFNFKLGLRLLRNPNMAANGRFPTAVGDFKYEITP
;
A
#
# COMPACT_ATOMS: atom_id res chain seq x y z
N MET A 1 32.58 80.20 83.27
CA MET A 1 32.08 79.09 84.06
C MET A 1 31.31 78.21 83.17
N GLU A 2 31.90 77.16 82.96
CA GLU A 2 31.61 75.86 82.36
C GLU A 2 30.39 75.71 81.48
N THR A 3 30.69 75.56 80.20
CA THR A 3 29.77 75.15 79.15
C THR A 3 30.09 73.72 78.78
N LEU A 4 29.17 72.81 78.96
CA LEU A 4 29.23 71.44 78.63
C LEU A 4 28.83 71.27 77.16
N THR A 5 29.75 70.80 76.37
CA THR A 5 29.62 70.51 74.98
C THR A 5 28.94 69.13 74.81
N ALA A 6 27.75 69.08 74.23
CA ALA A 6 27.10 67.83 73.85
C ALA A 6 27.61 67.30 72.50
N ARG A 7 28.10 66.06 72.47
CA ARG A 7 28.67 65.30 71.36
C ARG A 7 27.53 64.70 70.59
N GLN A 8 27.29 65.11 69.33
CA GLN A 8 26.37 64.44 68.41
C GLN A 8 27.02 63.29 67.72
N THR A 9 26.45 62.11 67.81
CA THR A 9 26.78 60.90 67.09
C THR A 9 26.09 60.89 65.75
N PRO A 10 26.74 60.59 64.63
CA PRO A 10 26.08 60.44 63.33
C PRO A 10 25.48 59.02 63.21
N THR A 11 24.17 58.94 63.16
CA THR A 11 23.42 57.73 62.75
C THR A 11 23.59 57.48 61.28
N GLY A 12 24.37 56.46 60.96
CA GLY A 12 24.49 55.96 59.59
C GLY A 12 23.22 55.26 59.11
N ASN A 13 22.54 55.84 58.16
CA ASN A 13 21.47 55.21 57.44
C ASN A 13 22.05 54.23 56.41
N GLY A 14 22.13 52.96 56.79
CA GLY A 14 22.36 51.84 55.87
C GLY A 14 21.09 51.58 55.05
N ALA A 15 21.03 52.17 53.87
CA ALA A 15 19.99 51.80 52.92
C ALA A 15 20.20 50.37 52.44
N ALA A 16 19.39 49.45 52.89
CA ALA A 16 19.33 48.08 52.40
C ALA A 16 18.96 48.11 50.88
N PRO A 17 19.60 47.30 50.01
CA PRO A 17 19.24 47.26 48.61
C PRO A 17 17.81 46.80 48.43
N ALA A 18 17.00 47.61 47.78
CA ALA A 18 15.64 47.30 47.41
C ALA A 18 15.68 46.00 46.54
N ARG A 19 15.28 44.88 47.13
CA ARG A 19 15.01 43.65 46.40
C ARG A 19 13.92 43.98 45.38
N LEU A 20 14.30 44.00 44.08
CA LEU A 20 13.36 44.02 42.97
C LEU A 20 12.40 42.84 43.13
N ALA A 21 11.25 43.10 43.71
CA ALA A 21 10.18 42.14 43.81
C ALA A 21 9.83 41.69 42.39
N ARG A 22 10.23 40.50 41.99
CA ARG A 22 9.77 39.86 40.75
C ARG A 22 8.25 39.87 40.79
N LYS A 23 7.66 40.75 40.00
CA LYS A 23 6.19 40.81 39.83
C LYS A 23 5.76 39.44 39.37
N ARG A 24 5.18 38.65 40.28
CA ARG A 24 4.56 37.35 39.95
C ARG A 24 3.46 37.64 38.97
N PHE A 25 3.53 36.96 37.82
CA PHE A 25 2.46 37.01 36.84
C PHE A 25 1.19 36.44 37.47
N ASP A 26 0.22 37.31 37.69
CA ASP A 26 -1.09 36.94 38.24
C ASP A 26 -2.07 36.85 37.07
N PRO A 27 -2.53 35.66 36.67
CA PRO A 27 -3.43 35.50 35.55
C PRO A 27 -4.79 36.18 35.77
N THR A 28 -5.19 36.41 37.02
CA THR A 28 -6.46 37.07 37.31
C THR A 28 -6.44 38.57 36.94
N GLN A 29 -5.27 39.20 36.90
CA GLN A 29 -5.13 40.61 36.50
C GLN A 29 -5.36 40.82 34.99
N LEU A 30 -5.19 39.76 34.17
CA LEU A 30 -5.48 39.83 32.73
C LEU A 30 -6.99 40.01 32.46
N PHE A 31 -7.82 39.43 33.30
CA PHE A 31 -9.28 39.56 33.17
C PHE A 31 -9.82 40.84 33.80
N ALA A 32 -9.11 41.42 34.78
CA ALA A 32 -9.51 42.66 35.44
C ALA A 32 -9.17 43.93 34.62
N GLN A 33 -8.22 43.86 33.70
CA GLN A 33 -7.84 45.02 32.88
C GLN A 33 -8.62 44.98 31.55
N ARG A 34 -9.67 45.81 31.45
CA ARG A 34 -10.59 45.90 30.31
C ARG A 34 -9.88 46.08 28.94
N ASP A 35 -8.74 46.76 28.90
CA ASP A 35 -8.03 47.05 27.70
C ASP A 35 -7.14 45.87 27.15
N ARG A 36 -6.90 44.85 28.03
CA ARG A 36 -6.10 43.68 27.69
C ARG A 36 -6.92 42.47 27.30
N LEU A 37 -8.20 42.48 27.63
CA LEU A 37 -9.13 41.38 27.37
C LEU A 37 -9.26 41.04 25.87
N PRO A 38 -9.34 42.01 24.93
CA PRO A 38 -9.38 41.73 23.50
C PRO A 38 -8.11 41.01 23.00
N TRP A 39 -6.92 41.41 23.50
CA TRP A 39 -5.66 40.77 23.14
C TRP A 39 -5.57 39.33 23.64
N PHE A 40 -6.05 39.06 24.84
CA PHE A 40 -6.11 37.70 25.36
C PHE A 40 -6.98 36.80 24.47
N TRP A 41 -8.18 37.23 24.11
CA TRP A 41 -9.06 36.46 23.23
C TRP A 41 -8.52 36.32 21.83
N PHE A 42 -7.81 37.33 21.32
CA PHE A 42 -7.12 37.24 20.05
C PHE A 42 -6.07 36.12 20.04
N PHE A 43 -5.21 36.04 21.04
CA PHE A 43 -4.22 34.97 21.14
C PHE A 43 -4.85 33.58 21.33
N VAL A 44 -5.93 33.48 22.11
CA VAL A 44 -6.68 32.24 22.24
C VAL A 44 -7.27 31.80 20.90
N ALA A 45 -7.87 32.72 20.15
CA ALA A 45 -8.42 32.41 18.83
C ALA A 45 -7.32 31.96 17.84
N VAL A 46 -6.18 32.63 17.83
CA VAL A 46 -5.02 32.25 16.98
C VAL A 46 -4.51 30.86 17.39
N ALA A 47 -4.40 30.57 18.68
CA ALA A 47 -3.94 29.27 19.17
C ALA A 47 -4.90 28.15 18.77
N VAL A 48 -6.19 28.35 18.95
CA VAL A 48 -7.23 27.36 18.58
C VAL A 48 -7.26 27.13 17.06
N THR A 49 -7.17 28.22 16.28
CA THR A 49 -7.12 28.12 14.81
C THR A 49 -5.86 27.39 14.35
N GLY A 50 -4.72 27.70 14.96
CA GLY A 50 -3.45 27.04 14.67
C GLY A 50 -3.47 25.54 14.98
N LEU A 51 -4.03 25.16 16.13
CA LEU A 51 -4.23 23.75 16.51
C LEU A 51 -5.17 23.03 15.54
N ALA A 52 -6.28 23.64 15.18
CA ALA A 52 -7.23 23.07 14.23
C ALA A 52 -6.62 22.90 12.81
N ALA A 53 -5.82 23.88 12.38
CA ALA A 53 -5.09 23.79 11.10
C ALA A 53 -4.03 22.68 11.14
N PHE A 54 -3.29 22.57 12.25
CA PHE A 54 -2.28 21.52 12.44
C PHE A 54 -2.91 20.13 12.43
N ASP A 55 -4.03 19.94 13.15
CA ASP A 55 -4.76 18.67 13.21
C ASP A 55 -5.29 18.27 11.82
N ARG A 56 -5.87 19.22 11.07
CA ARG A 56 -6.27 18.99 9.68
C ARG A 56 -5.10 18.62 8.78
N TYR A 57 -3.96 19.30 8.91
CA TYR A 57 -2.79 18.99 8.10
C TYR A 57 -2.24 17.60 8.42
N HIS A 58 -2.23 17.22 9.69
CA HIS A 58 -1.81 15.89 10.14
C HIS A 58 -2.76 14.79 9.65
N LEU A 59 -4.08 15.01 9.75
CA LEU A 59 -5.10 14.12 9.20
C LEU A 59 -4.95 13.93 7.69
N ILE A 60 -4.80 15.03 6.93
CA ILE A 60 -4.59 14.95 5.48
C ILE A 60 -3.31 14.15 5.14
N GLY A 61 -2.24 14.33 5.92
CA GLY A 61 -1.02 13.55 5.79
C GLY A 61 -1.25 12.05 5.98
N GLN A 62 -1.99 11.67 7.02
CA GLN A 62 -2.34 10.26 7.27
C GLN A 62 -3.22 9.67 6.15
N PHE A 63 -4.17 10.43 5.61
CA PHE A 63 -5.04 9.97 4.53
C PHE A 63 -4.34 9.89 3.18
N LYS A 64 -3.33 10.75 2.90
CA LYS A 64 -2.53 10.67 1.67
C LYS A 64 -1.70 9.38 1.57
N HIS A 65 -1.30 8.81 2.69
CA HIS A 65 -0.51 7.57 2.74
C HIS A 65 -1.38 6.30 2.85
N ARG A 66 -2.71 6.44 3.00
CA ARG A 66 -3.59 5.28 2.97
C ARG A 66 -3.86 4.88 1.53
N GLU A 67 -3.15 3.87 1.09
CA GLU A 67 -3.37 3.25 -0.19
C GLU A 67 -4.77 2.63 -0.23
N ARG A 68 -5.56 3.04 -1.21
CA ARG A 68 -6.88 2.45 -1.43
C ARG A 68 -6.69 1.16 -2.21
N VAL A 69 -7.01 0.04 -1.61
CA VAL A 69 -7.10 -1.24 -2.32
C VAL A 69 -8.52 -1.37 -2.84
N VAL A 70 -8.64 -1.50 -4.15
CA VAL A 70 -9.93 -1.79 -4.80
C VAL A 70 -10.03 -3.31 -4.87
N ILE A 71 -10.95 -3.90 -4.12
CA ILE A 71 -11.28 -5.32 -4.22
C ILE A 71 -12.36 -5.45 -5.29
N ILE A 72 -12.07 -6.25 -6.31
CA ILE A 72 -13.03 -6.60 -7.35
C ILE A 72 -13.58 -7.98 -7.01
N ASP A 73 -14.86 -8.04 -6.68
CA ASP A 73 -15.57 -9.31 -6.54
C ASP A 73 -15.81 -9.92 -7.94
N PRO A 74 -15.87 -11.27 -8.09
CA PRO A 74 -16.24 -11.95 -9.32
C PRO A 74 -17.57 -11.46 -9.94
N SER A 75 -18.45 -10.87 -9.13
CA SER A 75 -19.69 -10.21 -9.57
C SER A 75 -19.49 -8.83 -10.23
N GLN A 76 -18.24 -8.39 -10.47
CA GLN A 76 -17.86 -7.06 -10.96
C GLN A 76 -18.23 -5.91 -10.00
N THR A 77 -18.53 -6.20 -8.75
CA THR A 77 -18.79 -5.18 -7.72
C THR A 77 -17.49 -4.70 -7.12
N TYR A 78 -17.28 -3.39 -7.12
CA TYR A 78 -16.07 -2.78 -6.59
C TYR A 78 -16.25 -2.44 -5.11
N TYR A 79 -15.45 -3.05 -4.26
CA TYR A 79 -15.33 -2.63 -2.85
C TYR A 79 -14.04 -1.83 -2.68
N ILE A 80 -14.17 -0.58 -2.25
CA ILE A 80 -13.02 0.24 -1.86
C ILE A 80 -12.86 0.05 -0.36
N SER A 81 -11.85 -0.71 0.07
CA SER A 81 -11.47 -0.79 1.47
C SER A 81 -10.39 0.25 1.77
N PRO A 82 -10.70 1.29 2.55
CA PRO A 82 -9.71 2.30 2.91
C PRO A 82 -8.69 1.80 3.96
N LEU A 83 -8.88 0.58 4.47
CA LEU A 83 -8.14 0.06 5.62
C LEU A 83 -7.15 -1.05 5.26
N LEU A 84 -7.26 -1.67 4.08
CA LEU A 84 -6.38 -2.75 3.68
C LEU A 84 -5.16 -2.20 2.94
N GLN A 85 -3.97 -2.41 3.49
CA GLN A 85 -2.73 -2.09 2.80
C GLN A 85 -2.44 -3.16 1.74
N PHE A 86 -1.77 -2.77 0.64
CA PHE A 86 -1.39 -3.70 -0.42
C PHE A 86 -0.64 -4.94 0.12
N GLN A 87 0.21 -4.73 1.14
CA GLN A 87 0.97 -5.81 1.78
C GLN A 87 0.10 -6.80 2.56
N GLU A 88 -1.05 -6.38 3.04
CA GLU A 88 -1.95 -7.19 3.88
C GLU A 88 -3.01 -7.94 3.05
N ALA A 89 -3.17 -7.59 1.77
CA ALA A 89 -4.20 -8.11 0.89
C ALA A 89 -3.87 -9.51 0.34
N LYS A 90 -3.58 -10.49 1.21
CA LYS A 90 -3.15 -11.84 0.82
C LYS A 90 -4.17 -12.55 -0.07
N ASP A 91 -5.45 -12.48 0.28
CA ASP A 91 -6.52 -13.14 -0.48
C ASP A 91 -6.64 -12.55 -1.88
N LEU A 92 -6.52 -11.21 -2.00
CA LEU A 92 -6.49 -10.55 -3.29
C LEU A 92 -5.31 -11.02 -4.14
N HIS A 93 -4.11 -11.12 -3.56
CA HIS A 93 -2.93 -11.60 -4.29
C HIS A 93 -3.07 -13.06 -4.71
N ALA A 94 -3.68 -13.91 -3.89
CA ALA A 94 -3.96 -15.28 -4.23
C ALA A 94 -4.96 -15.38 -5.40
N GLN A 95 -6.05 -14.64 -5.37
CA GLN A 95 -7.00 -14.58 -6.49
C GLN A 95 -6.37 -14.05 -7.78
N GLN A 96 -5.52 -13.02 -7.69
CA GLN A 96 -4.82 -12.50 -8.86
C GLN A 96 -3.82 -13.52 -9.43
N ALA A 97 -3.14 -14.29 -8.58
CA ALA A 97 -2.25 -15.36 -9.00
C ALA A 97 -3.02 -16.51 -9.67
N GLU A 98 -4.20 -16.86 -9.15
CA GLU A 98 -5.09 -17.84 -9.77
C GLU A 98 -5.52 -17.40 -11.18
N LEU A 99 -6.05 -16.18 -11.32
CA LEU A 99 -6.47 -15.63 -12.59
C LEU A 99 -5.30 -15.54 -13.60
N ALA A 100 -4.11 -15.14 -13.15
CA ALA A 100 -2.92 -15.10 -13.99
C ALA A 100 -2.50 -16.51 -14.45
N THR A 101 -2.63 -17.50 -13.57
CA THR A 101 -2.33 -18.91 -13.89
C THR A 101 -3.30 -19.45 -14.91
N LEU A 102 -4.60 -19.20 -14.75
CA LEU A 102 -5.62 -19.57 -15.72
C LEU A 102 -5.39 -18.89 -17.07
N ALA A 103 -5.12 -17.59 -17.07
CA ALA A 103 -4.86 -16.84 -18.29
C ALA A 103 -3.66 -17.38 -19.10
N PHE A 104 -2.62 -17.88 -18.41
CA PHE A 104 -1.40 -18.37 -19.04
C PHE A 104 -1.45 -19.85 -19.38
N LEU A 105 -2.00 -20.70 -18.51
CA LEU A 105 -1.95 -22.17 -18.65
C LEU A 105 -3.19 -22.77 -19.31
N ASP A 106 -4.35 -22.10 -19.29
CA ASP A 106 -5.54 -22.60 -19.99
C ASP A 106 -5.43 -22.29 -21.49
N ARG A 107 -5.23 -23.36 -22.29
CA ARG A 107 -4.85 -23.24 -23.69
C ARG A 107 -5.59 -24.25 -24.56
N ASN A 108 -5.77 -23.88 -25.81
CA ASN A 108 -6.30 -24.71 -26.86
C ASN A 108 -5.25 -24.92 -27.97
N PRO A 109 -5.51 -25.75 -29.00
CA PRO A 109 -4.55 -26.00 -30.07
C PRO A 109 -4.10 -24.75 -30.85
N LYS A 110 -4.88 -23.67 -30.81
CA LYS A 110 -4.61 -22.45 -31.57
C LYS A 110 -3.98 -21.36 -30.73
N ASP A 111 -4.50 -21.13 -29.50
CA ASP A 111 -4.12 -19.99 -28.66
C ASP A 111 -4.43 -20.21 -27.17
N PHE A 112 -4.21 -19.19 -26.37
CA PHE A 112 -4.74 -19.11 -25.02
C PHE A 112 -6.28 -19.07 -25.06
N ASN A 113 -6.93 -19.67 -24.07
CA ASN A 113 -8.40 -19.62 -23.98
C ASN A 113 -8.88 -18.26 -23.50
N HIS A 114 -8.05 -17.53 -22.74
CA HIS A 114 -8.36 -16.23 -22.18
C HIS A 114 -7.35 -15.14 -22.64
N PRO A 115 -7.25 -14.84 -23.95
CA PRO A 115 -6.22 -13.94 -24.48
C PRO A 115 -6.38 -12.48 -23.99
N ASP A 116 -7.62 -12.04 -23.73
CA ASP A 116 -7.90 -10.70 -23.23
C ASP A 116 -7.49 -10.57 -21.77
N LEU A 117 -7.79 -11.57 -20.94
CA LEU A 117 -7.36 -11.63 -19.55
C LEU A 117 -5.82 -11.63 -19.46
N LEU A 118 -5.15 -12.41 -20.32
CA LEU A 118 -3.69 -12.43 -20.40
C LEU A 118 -3.12 -11.04 -20.71
N ARG A 119 -3.70 -10.33 -21.71
CA ARG A 119 -3.27 -8.98 -22.07
C ARG A 119 -3.49 -7.95 -20.96
N GLN A 120 -4.55 -8.10 -20.21
CA GLN A 120 -4.88 -7.18 -19.12
C GLN A 120 -4.02 -7.41 -17.87
N MET A 121 -3.69 -8.67 -17.59
CA MET A 121 -2.94 -9.02 -16.37
C MET A 121 -1.43 -9.02 -16.53
N PHE A 122 -0.90 -9.20 -17.77
CA PHE A 122 0.53 -9.31 -18.00
C PHE A 122 1.10 -8.01 -18.57
N LEU A 123 2.15 -7.48 -17.93
CA LEU A 123 2.90 -6.35 -18.47
C LEU A 123 3.64 -6.76 -19.75
N LYS A 124 3.96 -5.79 -20.59
CA LYS A 124 4.51 -6.01 -21.94
C LYS A 124 5.62 -7.06 -22.01
N ALA A 125 6.60 -7.02 -21.10
CA ALA A 125 7.70 -7.97 -21.07
C ALA A 125 7.24 -9.41 -20.70
N ALA A 126 6.38 -9.53 -19.68
CA ALA A 126 5.82 -10.82 -19.28
C ALA A 126 4.86 -11.37 -20.35
N LEU A 127 4.07 -10.51 -20.99
CA LEU A 127 3.20 -10.90 -22.09
C LEU A 127 4.01 -11.46 -23.28
N GLN A 128 5.09 -10.79 -23.67
CA GLN A 128 5.97 -11.28 -24.73
C GLN A 128 6.56 -12.65 -24.37
N LYS A 129 7.05 -12.81 -23.15
CA LYS A 129 7.58 -14.08 -22.63
C LYS A 129 6.53 -15.21 -22.68
N ALA A 130 5.26 -14.90 -22.36
CA ALA A 130 4.15 -15.87 -22.46
C ALA A 130 3.86 -16.25 -23.91
N GLN A 131 3.88 -15.29 -24.82
CA GLN A 131 3.70 -15.54 -26.25
C GLN A 131 4.86 -16.35 -26.85
N ASP A 132 6.10 -16.08 -26.44
CA ASP A 132 7.27 -16.84 -26.85
C ASP A 132 7.19 -18.30 -26.38
N HIS A 133 6.70 -18.50 -25.13
CA HIS A 133 6.47 -19.84 -24.60
C HIS A 133 5.42 -20.59 -25.43
N ARG A 134 4.29 -19.95 -25.73
CA ARG A 134 3.25 -20.51 -26.61
C ARG A 134 3.83 -20.88 -27.99
N THR A 135 4.64 -20.01 -28.58
CA THR A 135 5.18 -20.21 -29.93
C THR A 135 6.07 -21.42 -29.96
N ARG A 136 6.88 -21.68 -28.94
CA ARG A 136 7.75 -22.87 -28.86
C ARG A 136 6.96 -24.18 -28.82
N GLU A 137 5.80 -24.19 -28.15
CA GLU A 137 4.95 -25.38 -28.04
C GLU A 137 3.89 -25.49 -29.17
N ALA A 138 3.72 -24.44 -30.00
CA ALA A 138 2.63 -24.34 -30.97
C ALA A 138 2.57 -25.49 -31.98
N VAL A 139 3.72 -26.03 -32.37
CA VAL A 139 3.81 -27.16 -33.33
C VAL A 139 3.20 -28.42 -32.70
N GLU A 140 3.56 -28.72 -31.46
CA GLU A 140 3.04 -29.88 -30.74
C GLU A 140 1.55 -29.74 -30.44
N PHE A 141 1.11 -28.57 -29.94
CA PHE A 141 -0.28 -28.28 -29.62
C PHE A 141 -1.20 -28.47 -30.86
N ARG A 142 -0.78 -28.02 -32.02
CA ARG A 142 -1.54 -28.18 -33.25
C ARG A 142 -1.51 -29.61 -33.77
N ALA A 143 -0.34 -30.25 -33.79
CA ALA A 143 -0.21 -31.61 -34.31
C ALA A 143 -1.02 -32.64 -33.52
N LYS A 144 -1.06 -32.50 -32.20
CA LYS A 144 -1.79 -33.40 -31.29
C LYS A 144 -3.17 -32.87 -30.89
N GLN A 145 -3.62 -31.74 -31.42
CA GLN A 145 -4.89 -31.06 -31.05
C GLN A 145 -5.03 -30.91 -29.52
N LEU A 146 -3.97 -30.43 -28.85
CA LEU A 146 -3.89 -30.36 -27.39
C LEU A 146 -4.79 -29.29 -26.82
N HIS A 147 -5.63 -29.69 -25.88
CA HIS A 147 -6.29 -28.82 -24.93
C HIS A 147 -5.62 -28.97 -23.57
N GLN A 148 -5.28 -27.88 -22.95
CA GLN A 148 -4.56 -27.82 -21.68
C GLN A 148 -5.38 -27.05 -20.66
N LYS A 149 -5.60 -27.65 -19.49
CA LYS A 149 -6.26 -27.02 -18.33
C LYS A 149 -5.38 -27.13 -17.10
N PRO A 150 -5.16 -26.06 -16.35
CA PRO A 150 -4.49 -26.12 -15.06
C PRO A 150 -5.47 -26.52 -13.96
N GLU A 151 -5.03 -27.39 -13.07
CA GLU A 151 -5.65 -27.68 -11.77
C GLU A 151 -4.70 -27.17 -10.68
N ILE A 152 -5.10 -26.10 -10.01
CA ILE A 152 -4.29 -25.46 -8.99
C ILE A 152 -4.48 -26.20 -7.67
N ALA A 153 -3.40 -26.73 -7.13
CA ALA A 153 -3.40 -27.41 -5.84
C ALA A 153 -3.05 -26.46 -4.69
N LYS A 154 -2.12 -25.52 -4.93
CA LYS A 154 -1.61 -24.64 -3.88
C LYS A 154 -1.13 -23.31 -4.44
N ILE A 155 -1.43 -22.23 -3.68
CA ILE A 155 -0.92 -20.89 -3.92
C ILE A 155 -0.17 -20.45 -2.67
N GLU A 156 1.10 -20.11 -2.80
CA GLU A 156 1.97 -19.69 -1.71
C GLU A 156 2.50 -18.28 -1.97
N ILE A 157 2.23 -17.36 -1.07
CA ILE A 157 2.81 -16.02 -1.09
C ILE A 157 4.15 -16.09 -0.39
N LEU A 158 5.23 -15.98 -1.15
CA LEU A 158 6.60 -16.09 -0.64
C LEU A 158 7.09 -14.81 0.03
N ALA A 159 6.78 -13.67 -0.56
CA ALA A 159 7.17 -12.36 -0.05
C ALA A 159 6.21 -11.29 -0.52
N THR A 160 5.94 -10.33 0.35
CA THR A 160 5.14 -9.15 0.03
C THR A 160 5.95 -7.91 0.37
N ARG A 161 6.09 -7.02 -0.60
CA ARG A 161 6.73 -5.71 -0.48
C ARG A 161 5.73 -4.62 -0.82
N GLU A 162 6.12 -3.38 -0.65
CA GLU A 162 5.25 -2.21 -0.88
C GLU A 162 4.60 -2.19 -2.28
N ASN A 163 5.34 -2.58 -3.31
CA ASN A 163 4.89 -2.51 -4.70
C ASN A 163 4.99 -3.84 -5.46
N GLU A 164 5.38 -4.91 -4.81
CA GLU A 164 5.51 -6.23 -5.44
C GLU A 164 5.16 -7.37 -4.49
N VAL A 165 4.65 -8.44 -5.06
CA VAL A 165 4.38 -9.70 -4.38
C VAL A 165 4.96 -10.85 -5.17
N LEU A 166 5.68 -11.73 -4.50
CA LEU A 166 6.18 -12.97 -5.08
C LEU A 166 5.24 -14.11 -4.66
N VAL A 167 4.66 -14.76 -5.65
CA VAL A 167 3.73 -15.87 -5.44
C VAL A 167 4.21 -17.08 -6.21
N THR A 168 4.09 -18.25 -5.60
CA THR A 168 4.28 -19.53 -6.26
C THR A 168 2.94 -20.26 -6.33
N VAL A 169 2.55 -20.65 -7.52
CA VAL A 169 1.39 -21.49 -7.79
C VAL A 169 1.89 -22.87 -8.21
N SER A 170 1.35 -23.91 -7.60
CA SER A 170 1.67 -25.28 -7.94
C SER A 170 0.40 -26.11 -8.12
N GLY A 171 0.48 -27.10 -8.96
CA GLY A 171 -0.65 -27.96 -9.28
C GLY A 171 -0.34 -28.87 -10.43
N GLN A 172 -1.36 -29.29 -11.14
CA GLN A 172 -1.24 -30.16 -12.32
C GLN A 172 -1.79 -29.46 -13.57
N VAL A 173 -1.18 -29.73 -14.69
CA VAL A 173 -1.66 -29.35 -16.02
C VAL A 173 -2.17 -30.62 -16.69
N ILE A 174 -3.46 -30.66 -16.98
CA ILE A 174 -4.07 -31.76 -17.70
C ILE A 174 -4.08 -31.40 -19.19
N ARG A 175 -3.41 -32.24 -19.99
CA ARG A 175 -3.37 -32.13 -21.45
C ARG A 175 -4.21 -33.25 -22.04
N THR A 176 -5.22 -32.90 -22.82
CA THR A 176 -6.05 -33.83 -23.58
C THR A 176 -5.87 -33.56 -25.07
N GLY A 177 -5.66 -34.57 -25.84
CA GLY A 177 -5.41 -34.45 -27.28
C GLY A 177 -5.79 -35.67 -28.08
N ILE A 178 -5.50 -35.62 -29.39
CA ILE A 178 -5.73 -36.70 -30.33
C ILE A 178 -4.39 -36.97 -31.02
N PHE A 179 -3.93 -38.20 -30.95
CA PHE A 179 -2.77 -38.67 -31.65
C PHE A 179 -3.03 -40.03 -32.33
N GLN A 180 -2.79 -40.14 -33.60
CA GLN A 180 -3.08 -41.37 -34.40
C GLN A 180 -4.54 -41.86 -34.22
N GLU A 181 -5.50 -40.93 -34.31
CA GLU A 181 -6.95 -41.14 -34.13
C GLU A 181 -7.36 -41.63 -32.75
N LYS A 182 -6.47 -41.66 -31.79
CA LYS A 182 -6.77 -42.01 -30.38
C LYS A 182 -6.71 -40.80 -29.49
N THR A 183 -7.72 -40.64 -28.66
CA THR A 183 -7.70 -39.67 -27.59
C THR A 183 -6.75 -40.08 -26.47
N PHE A 184 -5.97 -39.15 -25.95
CA PHE A 184 -5.13 -39.40 -24.78
C PHE A 184 -5.27 -38.24 -23.78
N THR A 185 -4.94 -38.53 -22.56
CA THR A 185 -4.90 -37.56 -21.46
C THR A 185 -3.62 -37.78 -20.69
N GLU A 186 -2.87 -36.68 -20.46
CA GLU A 186 -1.64 -36.67 -19.71
C GLU A 186 -1.73 -35.60 -18.63
N ALA A 187 -1.17 -35.87 -17.46
CA ALA A 187 -1.08 -34.91 -16.36
C ALA A 187 0.38 -34.66 -16.03
N PHE A 188 0.73 -33.40 -15.90
CA PHE A 188 2.08 -32.96 -15.54
C PHE A 188 2.01 -32.04 -14.32
N ASN A 189 2.95 -32.18 -13.41
CA ASN A 189 3.06 -31.24 -12.31
C ASN A 189 3.66 -29.93 -12.81
N PHE A 190 3.13 -28.82 -12.35
CA PHE A 190 3.68 -27.51 -12.67
C PHE A 190 4.02 -26.70 -11.42
N LYS A 191 5.00 -25.82 -11.60
CA LYS A 191 5.35 -24.77 -10.64
C LYS A 191 5.47 -23.45 -11.40
N LEU A 192 4.63 -22.50 -11.06
CA LEU A 192 4.59 -21.17 -11.66
C LEU A 192 4.92 -20.12 -10.59
N GLY A 193 6.12 -19.56 -10.66
CA GLY A 193 6.52 -18.39 -9.87
C GLY A 193 6.07 -17.12 -10.57
N LEU A 194 5.26 -16.31 -9.89
CA LEU A 194 4.75 -15.03 -10.39
C LEU A 194 5.33 -13.88 -9.58
N ARG A 195 5.81 -12.87 -10.28
CA ARG A 195 6.14 -11.58 -9.72
C ARG A 195 5.01 -10.62 -10.05
N LEU A 196 4.11 -10.42 -9.10
CA LEU A 196 2.99 -9.50 -9.23
C LEU A 196 3.47 -8.11 -8.81
N LEU A 197 3.30 -7.13 -9.68
CA LEU A 197 3.58 -5.73 -9.40
C LEU A 197 2.28 -5.00 -9.16
N ARG A 198 2.30 -3.98 -8.30
CA ARG A 198 1.20 -3.05 -8.20
C ARG A 198 0.95 -2.45 -9.59
N ASN A 199 -0.28 -2.54 -10.06
CA ASN A 199 -0.60 -2.13 -11.43
C ASN A 199 -0.50 -0.61 -11.58
N PRO A 200 0.46 -0.09 -12.37
CA PRO A 200 0.64 1.34 -12.54
C PRO A 200 -0.44 1.99 -13.41
N ASN A 201 -1.21 1.18 -14.15
CA ASN A 201 -2.20 1.67 -15.09
C ASN A 201 -3.51 0.86 -15.02
N MET A 202 -4.16 0.90 -13.87
CA MET A 202 -5.43 0.19 -13.63
C MET A 202 -6.54 0.59 -14.63
N ALA A 203 -6.53 1.82 -15.12
CA ALA A 203 -7.54 2.29 -16.06
C ALA A 203 -7.47 1.57 -17.42
N ALA A 204 -6.27 1.25 -17.88
CA ALA A 204 -6.04 0.58 -19.17
C ALA A 204 -6.05 -0.95 -19.06
N ASN A 205 -5.69 -1.51 -17.88
CA ASN A 205 -5.48 -2.95 -17.68
C ASN A 205 -6.68 -3.63 -17.01
N GLY A 206 -7.89 -3.39 -17.44
CA GLY A 206 -9.08 -4.07 -16.92
C GLY A 206 -9.35 -3.84 -15.44
N ARG A 207 -8.71 -2.81 -14.83
CA ARG A 207 -8.83 -2.43 -13.43
C ARG A 207 -8.27 -3.45 -12.42
N PHE A 208 -7.43 -4.36 -12.85
CA PHE A 208 -6.75 -5.29 -11.94
C PHE A 208 -5.77 -4.54 -11.03
N PRO A 209 -5.79 -4.80 -9.71
CA PRO A 209 -4.92 -4.10 -8.76
C PRO A 209 -3.44 -4.50 -8.89
N THR A 210 -3.19 -5.70 -9.44
CA THR A 210 -1.83 -6.20 -9.70
C THR A 210 -1.69 -6.62 -11.15
N ALA A 211 -0.46 -6.56 -11.66
CA ALA A 211 -0.10 -7.05 -12.98
C ALA A 211 1.16 -7.92 -12.89
N VAL A 212 1.24 -8.96 -13.70
CA VAL A 212 2.41 -9.86 -13.79
C VAL A 212 3.55 -9.12 -14.45
N GLY A 213 4.61 -8.81 -13.71
CA GLY A 213 5.82 -8.16 -14.23
C GLY A 213 6.82 -9.16 -14.82
N ASP A 214 6.91 -10.35 -14.23
CA ASP A 214 7.72 -11.47 -14.69
C ASP A 214 7.17 -12.78 -14.11
N PHE A 215 7.52 -13.90 -14.75
CA PHE A 215 7.16 -15.23 -14.25
C PHE A 215 8.22 -16.27 -14.60
N LYS A 216 8.27 -17.35 -13.83
CA LYS A 216 9.07 -18.54 -14.09
C LYS A 216 8.15 -19.75 -14.10
N TYR A 217 8.16 -20.49 -15.19
CA TYR A 217 7.34 -21.69 -15.37
C TYR A 217 8.22 -22.92 -15.49
N GLU A 218 7.91 -23.93 -14.71
CA GLU A 218 8.56 -25.23 -14.68
C GLU A 218 7.47 -26.30 -14.76
N ILE A 219 7.69 -27.31 -15.59
CA ILE A 219 6.81 -28.48 -15.73
C ILE A 219 7.65 -29.74 -15.51
N THR A 220 7.09 -30.66 -14.76
CA THR A 220 7.71 -31.96 -14.47
C THR A 220 6.69 -33.06 -14.71
N PRO A 221 7.12 -34.17 -15.31
CA PRO A 221 6.25 -35.35 -15.52
C PRO A 221 5.72 -35.92 -14.22
#